data_af867b683a3d639d1df8f856c674fdc8
#
_entry.id   af867b683a3d639d1df8f856c674fdc8
#
_cell.length_a   1.000
_cell.length_b   1.000
_cell.length_c   1.000
_cell.angle_alpha   90.00
_cell.angle_beta   90.00
_cell.angle_gamma   90.00
#
_symmetry.space_group_name_H-M   'P 1'
#
loop_
_entity.id
_entity.type
_entity.pdbx_description
1 polymer ?
#
loop_
_entity_poly.entity_id
_entity_poly.type
_entity_poly.pdbx_seq_one_letter_code
_entity_poly.pdbx_strand_id
1 'polypeptide(L)'
;DDDQECQPGSLGEFIARSNKMFVGTTGYYNKPEATLELFSNGWIHTGDLGRMDEDGHFFFVDRKKQAIRRRGENISSFEVEAVIAAHDAVLETCVVGVPSELGEEEVKAVIVLKEGHKVSEEELIRWCEPRMAYFAIPRYIAIRDSLPKTPSERVEKFKLKQEGITEDCWDREEAGIQLQR
;
A
#
# COMPACT_ATOMS: atom_id res chain seq x y z
N ASP A 1 -4.07 -4.95 -18.63
CA ASP A 1 -3.91 -6.37 -18.26
C ASP A 1 -3.68 -7.27 -19.49
N ASP A 2 -3.01 -6.72 -20.51
CA ASP A 2 -2.79 -7.42 -21.79
C ASP A 2 -1.35 -7.92 -21.94
N ASP A 3 -0.57 -7.93 -20.84
CA ASP A 3 0.85 -8.29 -20.76
C ASP A 3 1.70 -7.57 -21.81
N GLN A 4 1.34 -6.32 -22.10
CA GLN A 4 2.04 -5.44 -23.00
C GLN A 4 3.13 -4.68 -22.25
N GLU A 5 4.28 -4.52 -22.89
CA GLU A 5 5.38 -3.73 -22.34
C GLU A 5 4.96 -2.27 -22.14
N CYS A 6 5.12 -1.76 -20.91
CA CYS A 6 4.82 -0.38 -20.58
C CYS A 6 5.93 0.56 -21.08
N GLN A 7 5.53 1.80 -21.43
CA GLN A 7 6.51 2.84 -21.74
C GLN A 7 7.36 3.17 -20.49
N PRO A 8 8.64 3.53 -20.65
CA PRO A 8 9.48 3.99 -19.55
C PRO A 8 8.76 5.06 -18.70
N GLY A 9 8.90 4.97 -17.38
CA GLY A 9 8.23 5.84 -16.42
C GLY A 9 6.78 5.48 -16.09
N SER A 10 6.12 4.64 -16.88
CA SER A 10 4.76 4.18 -16.59
C SER A 10 4.73 3.13 -15.49
N LEU A 11 3.64 3.13 -14.70
CA LEU A 11 3.40 2.10 -13.69
C LEU A 11 2.93 0.81 -14.35
N GLY A 12 3.58 -0.32 -14.03
CA GLY A 12 3.21 -1.64 -14.51
C GLY A 12 3.52 -2.73 -13.49
N GLU A 13 3.01 -3.93 -13.72
CA GLU A 13 3.40 -5.11 -12.95
C GLU A 13 4.73 -5.67 -13.47
N PHE A 14 5.64 -6.02 -12.56
CA PHE A 14 6.82 -6.77 -12.94
C PHE A 14 6.44 -8.21 -13.27
N ILE A 15 6.65 -8.59 -14.53
CA ILE A 15 6.46 -9.95 -15.00
C ILE A 15 7.79 -10.52 -15.46
N ALA A 16 7.97 -11.82 -15.32
CA ALA A 16 9.24 -12.48 -15.65
C ALA A 16 9.01 -13.78 -16.42
N ARG A 17 9.93 -14.09 -17.32
CA ARG A 17 9.98 -15.38 -17.99
C ARG A 17 11.44 -15.81 -18.14
N SER A 18 11.75 -17.03 -17.69
CA SER A 18 13.10 -17.56 -17.88
C SER A 18 13.36 -17.88 -19.34
N ASN A 19 14.52 -17.50 -19.81
CA ASN A 19 15.07 -17.90 -21.12
C ASN A 19 15.89 -19.20 -21.04
N LYS A 20 15.99 -19.82 -19.84
CA LYS A 20 16.69 -21.09 -19.60
C LYS A 20 15.71 -22.16 -19.14
N MET A 21 15.92 -23.39 -19.60
CA MET A 21 15.11 -24.54 -19.13
C MET A 21 15.40 -24.83 -17.65
N PHE A 22 14.37 -25.29 -16.93
CA PHE A 22 14.45 -25.71 -15.52
C PHE A 22 14.86 -24.60 -14.53
N VAL A 23 14.72 -23.34 -14.90
CA VAL A 23 14.92 -22.18 -14.03
C VAL A 23 13.59 -21.53 -13.72
N GLY A 24 13.27 -21.41 -12.45
CA GLY A 24 12.03 -20.81 -11.96
C GLY A 24 11.35 -21.64 -10.88
N THR A 25 10.19 -21.19 -10.46
CA THR A 25 9.35 -21.94 -9.51
C THR A 25 8.43 -22.92 -10.24
N THR A 26 8.03 -23.98 -9.55
CA THR A 26 6.98 -24.92 -10.02
C THR A 26 5.59 -24.53 -9.53
N GLY A 27 5.49 -23.44 -8.74
CA GLY A 27 4.25 -22.96 -8.14
C GLY A 27 4.25 -22.98 -6.62
N TYR A 28 3.10 -22.73 -6.05
CA TYR A 28 2.90 -22.71 -4.60
C TYR A 28 2.49 -24.09 -4.08
N TYR A 29 3.10 -24.53 -2.98
CA TYR A 29 2.75 -25.82 -2.35
C TYR A 29 1.30 -25.83 -1.87
N ASN A 30 0.54 -26.84 -2.30
CA ASN A 30 -0.91 -27.01 -1.98
C ASN A 30 -1.80 -25.79 -2.26
N LYS A 31 -1.44 -24.94 -3.26
CA LYS A 31 -2.23 -23.77 -3.70
C LYS A 31 -2.32 -23.71 -5.21
N PRO A 32 -3.12 -24.60 -5.84
CA PRO A 32 -3.20 -24.68 -7.30
C PRO A 32 -3.76 -23.38 -7.92
N GLU A 33 -4.77 -22.77 -7.32
CA GLU A 33 -5.38 -21.52 -7.81
C GLU A 33 -4.35 -20.37 -7.83
N ALA A 34 -3.63 -20.17 -6.72
CA ALA A 34 -2.57 -19.16 -6.65
C ALA A 34 -1.40 -19.48 -7.62
N THR A 35 -1.18 -20.75 -7.94
CA THR A 35 -0.19 -21.16 -8.95
C THR A 35 -0.67 -20.80 -10.35
N LEU A 36 -1.96 -20.97 -10.66
CA LEU A 36 -2.54 -20.56 -11.94
C LEU A 36 -2.49 -19.03 -12.11
N GLU A 37 -2.77 -18.27 -11.05
CA GLU A 37 -2.62 -16.79 -11.06
C GLU A 37 -1.16 -16.38 -11.33
N LEU A 38 -0.20 -17.11 -10.71
CA LEU A 38 1.23 -16.84 -10.88
C LEU A 38 1.68 -17.02 -12.34
N PHE A 39 1.16 -18.05 -13.03
CA PHE A 39 1.53 -18.39 -14.42
C PHE A 39 0.43 -18.00 -15.40
N SER A 40 0.25 -16.71 -15.62
CA SER A 40 -0.69 -16.23 -16.63
C SER A 40 0.05 -15.97 -17.94
N ASN A 41 -0.56 -16.33 -19.09
CA ASN A 41 -0.06 -16.10 -20.45
C ASN A 41 1.41 -16.50 -20.70
N GLY A 42 1.92 -17.47 -19.93
CA GLY A 42 3.32 -17.93 -20.04
C GLY A 42 4.36 -17.03 -19.36
N TRP A 43 3.90 -16.09 -18.53
CA TRP A 43 4.71 -15.23 -17.70
C TRP A 43 4.50 -15.56 -16.21
N ILE A 44 5.51 -15.27 -15.41
CA ILE A 44 5.41 -15.26 -13.95
C ILE A 44 4.99 -13.86 -13.54
N HIS A 45 3.78 -13.73 -13.02
CA HIS A 45 3.24 -12.50 -12.46
C HIS A 45 3.69 -12.35 -11.01
N THR A 46 4.59 -11.39 -10.75
CA THR A 46 5.18 -11.23 -9.40
C THR A 46 4.21 -10.64 -8.39
N GLY A 47 3.19 -9.91 -8.87
CA GLY A 47 2.31 -9.11 -8.06
C GLY A 47 2.97 -7.83 -7.53
N ASP A 48 4.19 -7.52 -7.98
CA ASP A 48 4.92 -6.31 -7.62
C ASP A 48 4.72 -5.25 -8.71
N LEU A 49 4.25 -4.07 -8.32
CA LEU A 49 4.11 -2.90 -9.17
C LEU A 49 5.39 -2.06 -9.12
N GLY A 50 5.76 -1.53 -10.26
CA GLY A 50 6.92 -0.65 -10.36
C GLY A 50 6.98 0.12 -11.66
N ARG A 51 8.08 0.83 -11.83
CA ARG A 51 8.41 1.60 -13.03
C ARG A 51 9.79 1.22 -13.50
N MET A 52 10.03 1.35 -14.78
CA MET A 52 11.36 1.23 -15.39
C MET A 52 11.74 2.58 -15.97
N ASP A 53 12.97 3.04 -15.74
CA ASP A 53 13.49 4.25 -16.39
C ASP A 53 14.01 3.94 -17.81
N GLU A 54 14.48 4.99 -18.51
CA GLU A 54 15.04 4.88 -19.87
C GLU A 54 16.35 4.07 -19.90
N ASP A 55 17.06 3.97 -18.77
CA ASP A 55 18.30 3.21 -18.60
C ASP A 55 18.05 1.74 -18.25
N GLY A 56 16.78 1.33 -18.06
CA GLY A 56 16.38 -0.04 -17.74
C GLY A 56 16.48 -0.39 -16.25
N HIS A 57 16.57 0.60 -15.35
CA HIS A 57 16.50 0.36 -13.91
C HIS A 57 15.06 0.22 -13.46
N PHE A 58 14.80 -0.76 -12.58
CA PHE A 58 13.49 -1.04 -12.03
C PHE A 58 13.34 -0.42 -10.64
N PHE A 59 12.26 0.33 -10.46
CA PHE A 59 11.88 0.96 -9.20
C PHE A 59 10.59 0.34 -8.69
N PHE A 60 10.67 -0.34 -7.54
CA PHE A 60 9.50 -0.90 -6.87
C PHE A 60 8.61 0.23 -6.33
N VAL A 61 7.31 0.10 -6.50
CA VAL A 61 6.31 1.06 -6.02
C VAL A 61 5.44 0.45 -4.92
N ASP A 62 4.79 -0.69 -5.18
CA ASP A 62 3.95 -1.38 -4.18
C ASP A 62 3.62 -2.81 -4.64
N ARG A 63 2.91 -3.56 -3.80
CA ARG A 63 2.24 -4.79 -4.17
C ARG A 63 0.90 -4.51 -4.86
N LYS A 64 0.58 -5.20 -5.97
CA LYS A 64 -0.69 -5.06 -6.70
C LYS A 64 -1.91 -5.21 -5.77
N LYS A 65 -1.87 -6.16 -4.83
CA LYS A 65 -2.94 -6.42 -3.84
C LYS A 65 -2.96 -5.40 -2.67
N GLN A 66 -1.96 -4.52 -2.56
CA GLN A 66 -1.84 -3.51 -1.50
C GLN A 66 -2.06 -2.08 -2.01
N ALA A 67 -1.99 -1.88 -3.33
CA ALA A 67 -2.35 -0.60 -3.95
C ALA A 67 -3.81 -0.26 -3.62
N ILE A 68 -4.04 0.97 -3.20
CA ILE A 68 -5.35 1.46 -2.79
C ILE A 68 -5.98 2.20 -3.96
N ARG A 69 -7.18 1.78 -4.37
CA ARG A 69 -7.91 2.43 -5.46
C ARG A 69 -8.88 3.45 -4.89
N ARG A 70 -8.59 4.74 -5.11
CA ARG A 70 -9.41 5.84 -4.60
C ARG A 70 -9.71 6.86 -5.68
N ARG A 71 -11.00 7.07 -6.00
CA ARG A 71 -11.49 8.08 -6.96
C ARG A 71 -10.77 8.06 -8.30
N GLY A 72 -10.51 6.83 -8.80
CA GLY A 72 -9.79 6.61 -10.05
C GLY A 72 -8.26 6.61 -9.95
N GLU A 73 -7.69 7.02 -8.82
CA GLU A 73 -6.25 7.04 -8.58
C GLU A 73 -5.76 5.75 -7.92
N ASN A 74 -4.57 5.30 -8.29
CA ASN A 74 -3.86 4.20 -7.63
C ASN A 74 -2.85 4.79 -6.64
N ILE A 75 -3.05 4.53 -5.36
CA ILE A 75 -2.23 5.03 -4.27
C ILE A 75 -1.34 3.91 -3.77
N SER A 76 -0.03 4.14 -3.71
CA SER A 76 0.91 3.24 -3.07
C SER A 76 0.80 3.34 -1.55
N SER A 77 0.39 2.24 -0.91
CA SER A 77 0.37 2.16 0.55
C SER A 77 1.76 2.36 1.14
N PHE A 78 2.79 1.87 0.45
CA PHE A 78 4.20 2.00 0.85
C PHE A 78 4.68 3.46 0.82
N GLU A 79 4.33 4.23 -0.21
CA GLU A 79 4.71 5.65 -0.29
C GLU A 79 4.06 6.47 0.82
N VAL A 80 2.78 6.21 1.12
CA VAL A 80 2.07 6.86 2.23
C VAL A 80 2.70 6.48 3.58
N GLU A 81 3.00 5.19 3.78
CA GLU A 81 3.70 4.71 4.99
C GLU A 81 5.05 5.39 5.16
N ALA A 82 5.84 5.53 4.10
CA ALA A 82 7.16 6.16 4.15
C ALA A 82 7.08 7.61 4.62
N VAL A 83 6.09 8.38 4.15
CA VAL A 83 5.89 9.78 4.57
C VAL A 83 5.47 9.86 6.03
N ILE A 84 4.53 9.02 6.48
CA ILE A 84 4.06 9.01 7.88
C ILE A 84 5.17 8.55 8.82
N ALA A 85 5.90 7.50 8.46
CA ALA A 85 7.02 6.96 9.26
C ALA A 85 8.19 7.95 9.42
N ALA A 86 8.32 8.92 8.51
CA ALA A 86 9.33 9.98 8.63
C ALA A 86 8.99 11.03 9.71
N HIS A 87 7.81 10.98 10.33
CA HIS A 87 7.45 11.86 11.44
C HIS A 87 8.13 11.40 12.72
N ASP A 88 8.75 12.34 13.47
CA ASP A 88 9.58 12.03 14.64
C ASP A 88 8.87 11.23 15.74
N ALA A 89 7.57 11.45 15.92
CA ALA A 89 6.77 10.76 16.93
C ALA A 89 6.32 9.35 16.53
N VAL A 90 6.44 8.97 15.24
CA VAL A 90 5.95 7.69 14.74
C VAL A 90 7.00 6.61 14.91
N LEU A 91 6.61 5.50 15.53
CA LEU A 91 7.43 4.29 15.66
C LEU A 91 7.27 3.40 14.42
N GLU A 92 6.02 3.08 14.09
CA GLU A 92 5.66 2.27 12.93
C GLU A 92 4.27 2.65 12.43
N THR A 93 4.00 2.39 11.17
CA THR A 93 2.71 2.64 10.56
C THR A 93 2.36 1.59 9.54
N CYS A 94 1.07 1.39 9.32
CA CYS A 94 0.55 0.52 8.27
C CYS A 94 -0.62 1.20 7.59
N VAL A 95 -0.57 1.27 6.26
CA VAL A 95 -1.61 1.91 5.45
C VAL A 95 -2.33 0.84 4.63
N VAL A 96 -3.66 0.91 4.67
CA VAL A 96 -4.55 -0.02 3.96
C VAL A 96 -5.71 0.72 3.31
N GLY A 97 -6.24 0.15 2.23
CA GLY A 97 -7.52 0.56 1.68
C GLY A 97 -8.67 -0.04 2.47
N VAL A 98 -9.65 0.79 2.84
CA VAL A 98 -10.90 0.36 3.47
C VAL A 98 -12.07 0.70 2.55
N PRO A 99 -13.17 -0.09 2.56
CA PRO A 99 -14.32 0.20 1.71
C PRO A 99 -14.87 1.60 1.92
N SER A 100 -15.24 2.28 0.84
CA SER A 100 -15.88 3.59 0.85
C SER A 100 -17.33 3.49 0.41
N GLU A 101 -18.14 4.46 0.83
CA GLU A 101 -19.55 4.58 0.40
C GLU A 101 -19.69 4.81 -1.10
N LEU A 102 -18.64 5.31 -1.75
CA LEU A 102 -18.59 5.60 -3.19
C LEU A 102 -18.20 4.40 -4.06
N GLY A 103 -18.04 3.19 -3.47
CA GLY A 103 -17.78 1.95 -4.19
C GLY A 103 -16.30 1.64 -4.49
N GLU A 104 -15.38 2.54 -4.15
CA GLU A 104 -13.92 2.33 -4.17
C GLU A 104 -13.38 2.23 -2.73
N GLU A 105 -12.11 2.51 -2.53
CA GLU A 105 -11.47 2.48 -1.22
C GLU A 105 -11.17 3.88 -0.70
N GLU A 106 -11.07 4.04 0.62
CA GLU A 106 -10.49 5.19 1.30
C GLU A 106 -9.20 4.77 2.00
N VAL A 107 -8.29 5.73 2.16
CA VAL A 107 -6.99 5.49 2.79
C VAL A 107 -7.15 5.52 4.31
N LYS A 108 -6.78 4.40 4.97
CA LYS A 108 -6.69 4.27 6.43
C LYS A 108 -5.24 4.07 6.82
N ALA A 109 -4.74 4.90 7.75
CA ALA A 109 -3.43 4.74 8.39
C ALA A 109 -3.62 4.26 9.83
N VAL A 110 -2.96 3.17 10.19
CA VAL A 110 -2.84 2.69 11.58
C VAL A 110 -1.43 2.98 12.06
N ILE A 111 -1.29 3.71 13.15
CA ILE A 111 -0.04 4.33 13.57
C ILE A 111 0.26 3.92 15.01
N VAL A 112 1.51 3.54 15.27
CA VAL A 112 2.05 3.33 16.60
C VAL A 112 3.04 4.45 16.89
N LEU A 113 2.88 5.12 18.02
CA LEU A 113 3.75 6.20 18.44
C LEU A 113 4.96 5.68 19.24
N LYS A 114 6.06 6.39 19.19
CA LYS A 114 7.21 6.13 20.05
C LYS A 114 6.83 6.41 21.51
N GLU A 115 7.43 5.66 22.41
CA GLU A 115 7.21 5.84 23.85
C GLU A 115 7.47 7.29 24.30
N GLY A 116 6.52 7.83 25.05
CA GLY A 116 6.57 9.21 25.55
C GLY A 116 6.26 10.30 24.54
N HIS A 117 6.01 9.95 23.27
CA HIS A 117 5.59 10.91 22.25
C HIS A 117 4.07 11.03 22.18
N LYS A 118 3.60 12.22 21.83
CA LYS A 118 2.19 12.52 21.57
C LYS A 118 2.11 13.35 20.31
N VAL A 119 1.20 13.03 19.47
CA VAL A 119 0.85 13.77 18.24
C VAL A 119 -0.63 13.56 17.99
N SER A 120 -1.34 14.57 17.56
CA SER A 120 -2.74 14.45 17.16
C SER A 120 -2.86 13.97 15.72
N GLU A 121 -4.01 13.41 15.40
CA GLU A 121 -4.34 12.97 14.04
C GLU A 121 -4.31 14.15 13.06
N GLU A 122 -4.78 15.34 13.49
CA GLU A 122 -4.69 16.55 12.68
C GLU A 122 -3.25 16.94 12.39
N GLU A 123 -2.36 16.91 13.37
CA GLU A 123 -0.93 17.20 13.14
C GLU A 123 -0.29 16.24 12.15
N LEU A 124 -0.66 14.95 12.20
CA LEU A 124 -0.22 13.95 11.22
C LEU A 124 -0.75 14.25 9.80
N ILE A 125 -2.00 14.68 9.67
CA ILE A 125 -2.53 15.12 8.38
C ILE A 125 -1.78 16.35 7.86
N ARG A 126 -1.54 17.36 8.70
CA ARG A 126 -0.77 18.56 8.32
C ARG A 126 0.67 18.23 7.95
N TRP A 127 1.27 17.22 8.60
CA TRP A 127 2.57 16.68 8.19
C TRP A 127 2.55 16.10 6.77
N CYS A 128 1.47 15.39 6.41
CA CYS A 128 1.31 14.75 5.10
C CYS A 128 1.07 15.77 3.97
N GLU A 129 0.33 16.85 4.21
CA GLU A 129 -0.11 17.81 3.18
C GLU A 129 1.01 18.28 2.22
N PRO A 130 2.17 18.77 2.69
CA PRO A 130 3.23 19.24 1.80
C PRO A 130 4.11 18.10 1.22
N ARG A 131 3.86 16.84 1.58
CA ARG A 131 4.77 15.72 1.32
C ARG A 131 4.18 14.63 0.41
N MET A 132 2.89 14.67 0.16
CA MET A 132 2.22 13.72 -0.75
C MET A 132 1.06 14.37 -1.48
N ALA A 133 0.60 13.72 -2.55
CA ALA A 133 -0.55 14.19 -3.30
C ALA A 133 -1.82 14.17 -2.40
N TYR A 134 -2.68 15.17 -2.56
CA TYR A 134 -3.88 15.36 -1.72
C TYR A 134 -4.80 14.12 -1.69
N PHE A 135 -4.87 13.38 -2.80
CA PHE A 135 -5.68 12.18 -2.90
C PHE A 135 -5.10 10.99 -2.11
N ALA A 136 -3.78 11.00 -1.82
CA ALA A 136 -3.10 9.97 -1.06
C ALA A 136 -3.15 10.21 0.46
N ILE A 137 -3.50 11.42 0.89
CA ILE A 137 -3.60 11.75 2.32
C ILE A 137 -4.70 10.92 2.98
N PRO A 138 -4.42 10.24 4.11
CA PRO A 138 -5.38 9.41 4.81
C PRO A 138 -6.67 10.16 5.16
N ARG A 139 -7.80 9.49 4.95
CA ARG A 139 -9.07 9.92 5.52
C ARG A 139 -9.18 9.46 6.96
N TYR A 140 -8.80 8.20 7.22
CA TYR A 140 -8.90 7.59 8.52
C TYR A 140 -7.52 7.41 9.16
N ILE A 141 -7.41 7.79 10.44
CA ILE A 141 -6.23 7.55 11.27
C ILE A 141 -6.68 6.80 12.53
N ALA A 142 -5.97 5.72 12.87
CA ALA A 142 -6.12 5.02 14.14
C ALA A 142 -4.76 4.97 14.85
N ILE A 143 -4.67 5.54 16.05
CA ILE A 143 -3.46 5.46 16.88
C ILE A 143 -3.62 4.27 17.82
N ARG A 144 -2.68 3.32 17.79
CA ARG A 144 -2.73 2.06 18.54
C ARG A 144 -1.41 1.79 19.24
N ASP A 145 -1.45 0.90 20.23
CA ASP A 145 -0.26 0.48 20.98
C ASP A 145 0.64 -0.48 20.17
N SER A 146 0.05 -1.23 19.22
CA SER A 146 0.79 -2.18 18.38
C SER A 146 0.07 -2.49 17.08
N LEU A 147 0.83 -2.96 16.08
CA LEU A 147 0.30 -3.54 14.84
C LEU A 147 0.25 -5.08 14.93
N PRO A 148 -0.72 -5.73 14.25
CA PRO A 148 -0.72 -7.18 14.14
C PRO A 148 0.47 -7.65 13.31
N LYS A 149 1.27 -8.58 13.86
CA LYS A 149 2.49 -9.08 13.23
C LYS A 149 2.53 -10.59 13.17
N THR A 150 3.17 -11.07 12.12
CA THR A 150 3.56 -12.48 12.02
C THR A 150 4.67 -12.83 13.03
N PRO A 151 4.96 -14.12 13.29
CA PRO A 151 6.12 -14.51 14.11
C PRO A 151 7.48 -14.01 13.58
N SER A 152 7.55 -13.59 12.32
CA SER A 152 8.75 -12.99 11.70
C SER A 152 8.72 -11.46 11.70
N GLU A 153 7.94 -10.84 12.59
CA GLU A 153 7.81 -9.36 12.78
C GLU A 153 7.28 -8.59 11.56
N ARG A 154 6.63 -9.25 10.60
CA ARG A 154 6.00 -8.58 9.46
C ARG A 154 4.56 -8.19 9.79
N VAL A 155 4.20 -6.94 9.50
CA VAL A 155 2.82 -6.47 9.69
C VAL A 155 1.85 -7.25 8.80
N GLU A 156 0.79 -7.77 9.41
CA GLU A 156 -0.28 -8.50 8.73
C GLU A 156 -1.34 -7.53 8.20
N LYS A 157 -1.01 -6.78 7.14
CA LYS A 157 -1.88 -5.77 6.52
C LYS A 157 -3.30 -6.28 6.25
N PHE A 158 -3.44 -7.56 5.89
CA PHE A 158 -4.74 -8.15 5.58
C PHE A 158 -5.70 -8.12 6.77
N LYS A 159 -5.20 -8.27 8.00
CA LYS A 159 -6.03 -8.18 9.22
C LYS A 159 -6.59 -6.77 9.37
N LEU A 160 -5.74 -5.74 9.23
CA LEU A 160 -6.16 -4.34 9.32
C LEU A 160 -7.15 -3.96 8.20
N LYS A 161 -6.97 -4.53 7.00
CA LYS A 161 -7.92 -4.34 5.90
C LYS A 161 -9.26 -5.02 6.18
N GLN A 162 -9.27 -6.23 6.76
CA GLN A 162 -10.48 -6.95 7.13
C GLN A 162 -11.25 -6.28 8.28
N GLU A 163 -10.57 -5.64 9.21
CA GLU A 163 -11.20 -4.86 10.29
C GLU A 163 -12.02 -3.69 9.73
N GLY A 164 -11.66 -3.15 8.57
CA GLY A 164 -12.33 -2.00 7.98
C GLY A 164 -12.16 -0.73 8.80
N ILE A 165 -13.22 0.08 8.89
CA ILE A 165 -13.30 1.28 9.72
C ILE A 165 -13.76 0.85 11.09
N THR A 166 -12.95 1.08 12.12
CA THR A 166 -13.18 0.71 13.52
C THR A 166 -13.52 1.94 14.36
N GLU A 167 -14.11 1.77 15.55
CA GLU A 167 -14.52 2.87 16.43
C GLU A 167 -13.36 3.78 16.87
N ASP A 168 -12.14 3.26 16.88
CA ASP A 168 -10.91 4.00 17.17
C ASP A 168 -10.38 4.82 15.99
N CYS A 169 -11.02 4.76 14.83
CA CYS A 169 -10.64 5.57 13.69
C CYS A 169 -11.15 7.00 13.81
N TRP A 170 -10.22 7.94 13.82
CA TRP A 170 -10.53 9.35 13.61
C TRP A 170 -10.77 9.60 12.12
N ASP A 171 -11.87 10.29 11.78
CA ASP A 171 -12.22 10.63 10.40
C ASP A 171 -11.90 12.12 10.14
N ARG A 172 -11.00 12.39 9.24
CA ARG A 172 -10.59 13.73 8.82
C ARG A 172 -11.76 14.55 8.27
N GLU A 173 -12.67 13.92 7.52
CA GLU A 173 -13.81 14.62 6.91
C GLU A 173 -14.86 14.99 7.96
N GLU A 174 -15.14 14.12 8.94
CA GLU A 174 -16.00 14.42 10.08
C GLU A 174 -15.41 15.50 11.00
N ALA A 175 -14.07 15.51 11.14
CA ALA A 175 -13.37 16.57 11.86
C ALA A 175 -13.34 17.93 11.12
N GLY A 176 -13.87 17.99 9.88
CA GLY A 176 -13.95 19.22 9.10
C GLY A 176 -12.60 19.69 8.53
N ILE A 177 -11.58 18.83 8.51
CA ILE A 177 -10.26 19.20 7.99
C ILE A 177 -10.29 19.21 6.46
N GLN A 178 -10.16 20.39 5.88
CA GLN A 178 -10.04 20.59 4.43
C GLN A 178 -8.57 20.54 4.02
N LEU A 179 -8.27 19.76 2.97
CA LEU A 179 -6.94 19.69 2.38
C LEU A 179 -6.76 20.81 1.34
N GLN A 180 -5.57 21.38 1.31
CA GLN A 180 -5.18 22.29 0.23
C GLN A 180 -4.92 21.45 -1.05
N ARG A 181 -5.48 21.90 -2.18
CA ARG A 181 -5.32 21.26 -3.50
C ARG A 181 -4.13 21.84 -4.25
#